data_55b8a6ff4d7fe8664a4812130d39145d
#
_entry.id   55b8a6ff4d7fe8664a4812130d39145d
#
_cell.length_a   1.000
_cell.length_b   1.000
_cell.length_c   1.000
_cell.angle_alpha   90.00
_cell.angle_beta   90.00
_cell.angle_gamma   90.00
#
_symmetry.space_group_name_H-M   'P 1'
#
loop_
_entity.id
_entity.type
_entity.pdbx_description
1 polymer ?
#
loop_
_entity_poly.entity_id
_entity_poly.type
_entity_poly.pdbx_seq_one_letter_code
_entity_poly.pdbx_strand_id
1 'polypeptide(L)' 'TDHETKQIKMLHERINKLGPFDRAIIMLWLENMSYDEIGAIVGISAKNVSIRLFRIKEQLKQMK' A
#
# COMPACT_ATOMS: atom_id res chain seq x y z
N THR A 1 8.77 9.88 18.88
CA THR A 1 9.36 8.91 19.81
C THR A 1 10.04 7.78 19.08
N ASP A 2 10.97 7.08 19.72
CA ASP A 2 11.67 5.95 19.14
C ASP A 2 10.73 4.84 18.69
N HIS A 3 9.63 4.66 19.40
CA HIS A 3 8.61 3.68 19.06
C HIS A 3 7.93 3.99 17.74
N GLU A 4 7.53 5.23 17.55
CA GLU A 4 6.87 5.66 16.32
C GLU A 4 7.82 5.57 15.14
N THR A 5 9.05 5.98 15.31
CA THR A 5 10.07 5.92 14.27
C THR A 5 10.34 4.48 13.85
N LYS A 6 10.41 3.54 14.81
CA LYS A 6 10.59 2.12 14.52
C LYS A 6 9.42 1.55 13.72
N GLN A 7 8.18 1.88 14.12
CA GLN A 7 6.99 1.39 13.44
C GLN A 7 6.91 1.90 12.01
N ILE A 8 7.21 3.16 11.78
CA ILE A 8 7.23 3.75 10.45
C ILE A 8 8.29 3.08 9.59
N LYS A 9 9.48 2.89 10.14
CA LYS A 9 10.58 2.22 9.44
C LYS A 9 10.21 0.79 9.06
N MET A 10 9.60 0.04 9.97
CA MET A 10 9.17 -1.34 9.70
C MET A 10 8.11 -1.38 8.61
N LEU A 11 7.16 -0.43 8.61
CA LEU A 11 6.14 -0.34 7.58
C LEU A 11 6.78 -0.09 6.21
N HIS A 12 7.72 0.85 6.13
CA HIS A 12 8.43 1.15 4.89
C HIS A 12 9.22 -0.06 4.39
N GLU A 13 9.87 -0.79 5.28
CA GLU A 13 10.60 -2.01 4.91
C GLU A 13 9.66 -3.07 4.33
N ARG A 14 8.48 -3.23 4.93
CA ARG A 14 7.48 -4.17 4.42
C ARG A 14 6.95 -3.74 3.06
N ILE A 15 6.67 -2.46 2.90
CA ILE A 15 6.20 -1.91 1.62
C ILE A 15 7.24 -2.13 0.53
N ASN A 16 8.53 -1.96 0.86
CA ASN A 16 9.60 -2.16 -0.11
C ASN A 16 9.75 -3.61 -0.58
N LYS A 17 9.19 -4.57 0.16
CA LYS A 17 9.18 -5.97 -0.25
C LYS A 17 8.07 -6.28 -1.24
N LEU A 18 7.11 -5.38 -1.43
CA LEU A 18 6.05 -5.55 -2.41
C LEU A 18 6.60 -5.32 -3.82
N GLY A 19 5.91 -5.89 -4.81
CA GLY A 19 6.21 -5.58 -6.20
C GLY A 19 5.96 -4.11 -6.52
N PRO A 20 6.57 -3.58 -7.60
CA PRO A 20 6.45 -2.14 -7.91
C PRO A 20 5.01 -1.66 -8.06
N PHE A 21 4.14 -2.48 -8.65
CA PHE A 21 2.74 -2.13 -8.87
C PHE A 21 1.97 -2.01 -7.56
N ASP A 22 2.11 -3.01 -6.68
CA ASP A 22 1.44 -3.01 -5.38
C ASP A 22 2.00 -1.91 -4.48
N ARG A 23 3.30 -1.67 -4.56
CA ARG A 23 3.93 -0.58 -3.81
C ARG A 23 3.38 0.78 -4.22
N ALA A 24 3.19 1.01 -5.52
CA ALA A 24 2.59 2.25 -6.01
C ALA A 24 1.17 2.43 -5.45
N ILE A 25 0.36 1.38 -5.47
CA ILE A 25 -1.01 1.43 -4.99
C ILE A 25 -1.07 1.78 -3.50
N ILE A 26 -0.28 1.09 -2.67
CA ILE A 26 -0.33 1.33 -1.22
C ILE A 26 0.21 2.73 -0.88
N MET A 27 1.23 3.22 -1.59
CA MET A 27 1.76 4.55 -1.35
C MET A 27 0.73 5.63 -1.69
N LEU A 28 0.02 5.49 -2.80
CA LEU A 28 -1.05 6.42 -3.18
C LEU A 28 -2.20 6.38 -2.18
N TRP A 29 -2.53 5.21 -1.68
CA TRP A 29 -3.57 5.06 -0.66
C TRP A 29 -3.18 5.77 0.64
N LEU A 30 -1.91 5.68 1.04
CA LEU A 30 -1.40 6.36 2.23
C LEU A 30 -1.43 7.89 2.08
N GLU A 31 -1.44 8.39 0.85
CA GLU A 31 -1.61 9.81 0.54
C GLU A 31 -3.08 10.23 0.54
N ASN A 32 -3.97 9.38 1.03
CA ASN A 32 -5.42 9.62 1.11
C ASN A 32 -6.11 9.79 -0.24
N MET A 33 -5.55 9.19 -1.28
CA MET A 33 -6.20 9.21 -2.59
C MET A 33 -7.35 8.21 -2.63
N SER A 34 -8.41 8.57 -3.37
CA SER A 34 -9.56 7.68 -3.55
C SER A 34 -9.19 6.50 -4.46
N TYR A 35 -10.00 5.44 -4.39
CA TYR A 35 -9.81 4.29 -5.27
C TYR A 35 -9.94 4.68 -6.75
N ASP A 36 -10.84 5.60 -7.08
CA ASP A 36 -10.98 6.10 -8.44
C ASP A 36 -9.72 6.82 -8.91
N GLU A 37 -9.16 7.67 -8.06
CA GLU A 37 -7.93 8.40 -8.37
C GLU A 37 -6.74 7.45 -8.54
N ILE A 38 -6.60 6.50 -7.61
CA ILE A 38 -5.53 5.50 -7.70
C ILE A 38 -5.66 4.69 -8.98
N GLY A 39 -6.88 4.22 -9.28
CA GLY A 39 -7.14 3.45 -10.49
C GLY A 39 -6.80 4.21 -11.75
N ALA A 40 -7.11 5.51 -11.80
CA ALA A 40 -6.78 6.35 -12.94
C ALA A 40 -5.26 6.49 -13.14
N ILE A 41 -4.51 6.56 -12.05
CA ILE A 41 -3.05 6.69 -12.10
C ILE A 41 -2.39 5.37 -12.53
N VAL A 42 -2.81 4.25 -11.95
CA VAL A 42 -2.16 2.96 -12.19
C VAL A 42 -2.79 2.16 -13.33
N GLY A 43 -3.92 2.63 -13.86
CA GLY A 43 -4.54 2.03 -15.06
C GLY A 43 -5.46 0.86 -14.79
N ILE A 44 -6.11 0.80 -13.63
CA ILE A 44 -7.10 -0.23 -13.31
C ILE A 44 -8.38 0.41 -12.77
N SER A 45 -9.45 -0.40 -12.65
CA SER A 45 -10.72 0.10 -12.10
C SER A 45 -10.63 0.30 -10.59
N ALA A 46 -11.52 1.13 -10.04
CA ALA A 46 -11.62 1.33 -8.59
C ALA A 46 -11.88 0.02 -7.86
N LYS A 47 -12.69 -0.86 -8.43
CA LYS A 47 -12.96 -2.18 -7.87
C LYS A 47 -11.68 -3.01 -7.74
N ASN A 48 -10.85 -3.01 -8.79
CA ASN A 48 -9.58 -3.72 -8.77
C ASN A 48 -8.59 -3.12 -7.78
N VAL A 49 -8.60 -1.79 -7.61
CA VAL A 49 -7.79 -1.13 -6.58
C VAL A 49 -8.19 -1.64 -5.20
N SER A 50 -9.50 -1.72 -4.93
CA SER A 50 -10.02 -2.22 -3.65
C SER A 50 -9.54 -3.65 -3.37
N ILE A 51 -9.66 -4.53 -4.37
CA ILE A 51 -9.24 -5.94 -4.24
C ILE A 51 -7.74 -6.04 -3.99
N ARG A 52 -6.93 -5.29 -4.73
CA ARG A 52 -5.48 -5.30 -4.56
C ARG A 52 -5.08 -4.75 -3.21
N LEU A 53 -5.72 -3.68 -2.74
CA LEU A 53 -5.44 -3.12 -1.42
C LEU A 53 -5.73 -4.12 -0.32
N PHE A 54 -6.83 -4.88 -0.44
CA PHE A 54 -7.13 -5.92 0.52
C PHE A 54 -6.00 -6.95 0.60
N ARG A 55 -5.53 -7.42 -0.56
CA ARG A 55 -4.43 -8.38 -0.63
C ARG A 55 -3.13 -7.80 -0.08
N ILE A 56 -2.83 -6.55 -0.43
CA ILE A 56 -1.63 -5.87 0.05
C ILE A 56 -1.65 -5.78 1.57
N LYS A 57 -2.76 -5.36 2.15
CA LYS A 57 -2.90 -5.26 3.60
C LYS A 57 -2.71 -6.62 4.28
N GLU A 58 -3.26 -7.68 3.69
CA GLU A 58 -3.08 -9.03 4.23
C GLU A 58 -1.62 -9.46 4.16
N GLN A 59 -0.94 -9.18 3.05
CA GLN A 59 0.49 -9.48 2.93
C GLN A 59 1.31 -8.74 3.97
N LEU A 60 1.02 -7.46 4.19
CA LEU A 60 1.74 -6.65 5.18
C LEU A 60 1.57 -7.20 6.59
N LYS A 61 0.38 -7.70 6.92
CA LYS A 61 0.13 -8.32 8.23
C LYS A 61 0.94 -9.59 8.45
N GLN A 62 1.20 -10.35 7.40
CA GLN A 62 1.91 -11.62 7.47
C GLN A 62 3.42 -11.47 7.43
N MET A 63 3.91 -10.32 7.04
CA MET A 63 5.34 -10.04 7.03
C MET A 63 5.86 -9.87 8.47
N LYS A 64 6.98 -10.48 8.75
CA LYS A 64 7.64 -10.36 10.06
C LYS A 64 8.87 -9.50 9.98
#